data_120fdb6648208350658aa2cec475706a
#
_entry.id   120fdb6648208350658aa2cec475706a
#
_cell.length_a   1.000
_cell.length_b   1.000
_cell.length_c   1.000
_cell.angle_alpha   90.00
_cell.angle_beta   90.00
_cell.angle_gamma   90.00
#
_symmetry.space_group_name_H-M   'P 1'
#
loop_
_entity.id
_entity.type
_entity.pdbx_description
1 polymer ?
#
loop_
_entity_poly.entity_id
_entity_poly.type
_entity_poly.pdbx_seq_one_letter_code
_entity_poly.pdbx_strand_id
1 'polypeptide(L)'
;AFTMEQIAGDLLPEPTVDQLVASGFNRNHGTTDEGGAIAEEYRVEYIVDRIKTTSTVWLGLTLECAQCHDHKYDPFSQEEYYQLFAYFNQASDRGMQTRRGNEPPIVQVPNLKNQAKLSQANTQLEGHKSDVEQYRNSAEDAYTDWLTMVEEQAKQGPQLPAGRQFFIDFTEQEGTFVAANNQPASIGNF
;
A
#
# COMPACT_ATOMS: atom_id res chain seq x y z
N ALA A 1 -9.67 22.50 -22.53
CA ALA A 1 -9.68 21.14 -21.99
C ALA A 1 -8.31 20.48 -22.18
N PHE A 2 -7.86 20.18 -23.41
CA PHE A 2 -6.64 19.42 -23.69
C PHE A 2 -5.37 19.93 -22.96
N THR A 3 -5.04 21.22 -23.07
CA THR A 3 -3.85 21.80 -22.40
C THR A 3 -3.93 21.64 -20.87
N MET A 4 -5.10 21.88 -20.29
CA MET A 4 -5.31 21.72 -18.84
C MET A 4 -5.10 20.26 -18.40
N GLU A 5 -5.60 19.31 -19.18
CA GLU A 5 -5.45 17.88 -18.90
C GLU A 5 -3.99 17.41 -19.02
N GLN A 6 -3.23 17.99 -19.97
CA GLN A 6 -1.80 17.68 -20.12
C GLN A 6 -0.95 18.26 -18.98
N ILE A 7 -1.26 19.44 -18.48
CA ILE A 7 -0.45 20.11 -17.45
C ILE A 7 -0.91 19.74 -16.04
N ALA A 8 -2.22 19.57 -15.82
CA ALA A 8 -2.83 19.43 -14.50
C ALA A 8 -4.01 18.46 -14.48
N GLY A 9 -3.98 17.42 -15.31
CA GLY A 9 -5.06 16.44 -15.40
C GLY A 9 -5.29 15.67 -14.10
N ASP A 10 -4.23 15.41 -13.36
CA ASP A 10 -4.22 14.76 -12.05
C ASP A 10 -4.80 15.63 -10.92
N LEU A 11 -4.86 16.94 -11.10
CA LEU A 11 -5.41 17.89 -10.14
C LEU A 11 -6.89 18.20 -10.36
N LEU A 12 -7.51 17.63 -11.39
CA LEU A 12 -8.93 17.82 -11.66
C LEU A 12 -9.79 17.11 -10.60
N PRO A 13 -10.98 17.63 -10.28
CA PRO A 13 -11.91 16.92 -9.39
C PRO A 13 -12.29 15.56 -9.99
N GLU A 14 -12.09 14.47 -9.24
CA GLU A 14 -12.38 13.10 -9.67
C GLU A 14 -11.82 12.78 -11.07
N PRO A 15 -10.48 12.86 -11.26
CA PRO A 15 -9.88 12.74 -12.58
C PRO A 15 -10.12 11.35 -13.17
N THR A 16 -10.49 11.31 -14.44
CA THR A 16 -10.59 10.07 -15.21
C THR A 16 -9.21 9.48 -15.48
N VAL A 17 -9.15 8.18 -15.82
CA VAL A 17 -7.89 7.52 -16.22
C VAL A 17 -7.22 8.26 -17.37
N ASP A 18 -7.98 8.74 -18.36
CA ASP A 18 -7.44 9.48 -19.51
C ASP A 18 -6.82 10.82 -19.09
N GLN A 19 -7.41 11.52 -18.12
CA GLN A 19 -6.87 12.76 -17.56
C GLN A 19 -5.60 12.53 -16.74
N LEU A 20 -5.55 11.44 -15.97
CA LEU A 20 -4.33 11.01 -15.29
C LEU A 20 -3.21 10.64 -16.27
N VAL A 21 -3.54 9.93 -17.35
CA VAL A 21 -2.59 9.59 -18.42
C VAL A 21 -2.11 10.86 -19.13
N ALA A 22 -3.01 11.80 -19.41
CA ALA A 22 -2.65 13.08 -20.05
C ALA A 22 -1.64 13.88 -19.23
N SER A 23 -1.77 13.93 -17.89
CA SER A 23 -0.81 14.61 -16.99
C SER A 23 0.59 13.97 -17.00
N GLY A 24 0.74 12.79 -17.55
CA GLY A 24 2.02 12.16 -17.84
C GLY A 24 2.93 12.97 -18.77
N PHE A 25 2.39 14.00 -19.47
CA PHE A 25 3.17 14.99 -20.18
C PHE A 25 4.30 15.58 -19.32
N ASN A 26 4.01 15.90 -18.08
CA ASN A 26 4.98 16.45 -17.12
C ASN A 26 6.07 15.45 -16.68
N ARG A 27 5.99 14.20 -17.10
CA ARG A 27 6.96 13.15 -16.76
C ARG A 27 7.81 12.68 -17.93
N ASN A 28 7.68 13.33 -19.10
CA ASN A 28 8.48 13.02 -20.29
C ASN A 28 9.86 13.70 -20.29
N HIS A 29 10.35 14.12 -19.15
CA HIS A 29 11.71 14.65 -18.97
C HIS A 29 12.76 13.52 -18.97
N GLY A 30 14.01 13.89 -19.22
CA GLY A 30 15.14 12.97 -19.03
C GLY A 30 15.26 12.53 -17.58
N THR A 31 15.65 11.30 -17.35
CA THR A 31 15.79 10.71 -16.00
C THR A 31 17.13 10.02 -15.85
N THR A 32 17.62 9.91 -14.63
CA THR A 32 18.88 9.22 -14.34
C THR A 32 18.69 8.07 -13.36
N ASP A 33 19.48 7.01 -13.54
CA ASP A 33 19.64 5.90 -12.60
C ASP A 33 21.12 5.62 -12.32
N GLU A 34 22.01 6.56 -12.64
CA GLU A 34 23.44 6.36 -12.51
C GLU A 34 23.93 6.42 -11.06
N GLY A 35 24.85 5.52 -10.74
CA GLY A 35 25.53 5.53 -9.45
C GLY A 35 26.40 6.80 -9.29
N GLY A 36 26.25 7.48 -8.15
CA GLY A 36 26.96 8.73 -7.88
C GLY A 36 26.22 10.00 -8.27
N ALA A 37 25.06 9.89 -8.93
CA ALA A 37 24.17 11.03 -9.15
C ALA A 37 23.59 11.54 -7.82
N ILE A 38 23.43 12.86 -7.70
CA ILE A 38 22.82 13.48 -6.53
C ILE A 38 21.31 13.63 -6.79
N ALA A 39 20.49 12.95 -6.02
CA ALA A 39 19.04 12.91 -6.24
C ALA A 39 18.39 14.29 -6.27
N GLU A 40 18.81 15.21 -5.40
CA GLU A 40 18.26 16.57 -5.35
C GLU A 40 18.64 17.41 -6.57
N GLU A 41 19.85 17.25 -7.09
CA GLU A 41 20.27 17.89 -8.33
C GLU A 41 19.35 17.48 -9.48
N TYR A 42 19.16 16.20 -9.68
CA TYR A 42 18.28 15.70 -10.75
C TYR A 42 16.80 16.05 -10.52
N ARG A 43 16.35 16.10 -9.28
CA ARG A 43 14.99 16.58 -8.97
C ARG A 43 14.79 18.02 -9.47
N VAL A 44 15.78 18.88 -9.27
CA VAL A 44 15.77 20.27 -9.78
C VAL A 44 15.82 20.28 -11.30
N GLU A 45 16.69 19.48 -11.91
CA GLU A 45 16.78 19.37 -13.38
C GLU A 45 15.44 18.93 -14.01
N TYR A 46 14.70 18.03 -13.37
CA TYR A 46 13.35 17.64 -13.84
C TYR A 46 12.36 18.80 -13.82
N ILE A 47 12.45 19.70 -12.85
CA ILE A 47 11.61 20.89 -12.78
C ILE A 47 12.00 21.87 -13.89
N VAL A 48 13.29 22.10 -14.09
CA VAL A 48 13.82 22.96 -15.16
C VAL A 48 13.36 22.46 -16.53
N ASP A 49 13.43 21.15 -16.78
CA ASP A 49 12.97 20.56 -18.04
C ASP A 49 11.45 20.74 -18.25
N ARG A 50 10.64 20.59 -17.20
CA ARG A 50 9.19 20.84 -17.26
C ARG A 50 8.86 22.28 -17.63
N ILE A 51 9.56 23.24 -17.04
CA ILE A 51 9.40 24.66 -17.38
C ILE A 51 9.77 24.91 -18.83
N LYS A 52 10.94 24.42 -19.25
CA LYS A 52 11.42 24.51 -20.64
C LYS A 52 10.41 23.92 -21.61
N THR A 53 9.98 22.70 -21.36
CA THR A 53 9.05 21.98 -22.24
C THR A 53 7.68 22.66 -22.27
N THR A 54 7.14 23.06 -21.12
CA THR A 54 5.84 23.73 -21.02
C THR A 54 5.86 25.08 -21.73
N SER A 55 6.89 25.90 -21.49
CA SER A 55 7.01 27.20 -22.13
C SER A 55 7.21 27.08 -23.66
N THR A 56 8.00 26.14 -24.12
CA THR A 56 8.23 25.92 -25.55
C THR A 56 6.98 25.41 -26.27
N VAL A 57 6.31 24.39 -25.69
CA VAL A 57 5.16 23.75 -26.32
C VAL A 57 3.90 24.62 -26.30
N TRP A 58 3.60 25.24 -25.16
CA TRP A 58 2.34 25.94 -24.96
C TRP A 58 2.41 27.48 -25.17
N LEU A 59 3.58 28.07 -24.95
CA LEU A 59 3.76 29.52 -25.06
C LEU A 59 4.62 29.90 -26.28
N GLY A 60 5.35 28.96 -26.85
CA GLY A 60 6.29 29.24 -27.93
C GLY A 60 7.51 30.08 -27.50
N LEU A 61 7.89 29.97 -26.22
CA LEU A 61 8.92 30.80 -25.59
C LEU A 61 10.11 29.97 -25.13
N THR A 62 11.29 30.54 -25.18
CA THR A 62 12.56 29.95 -24.68
C THR A 62 12.86 30.45 -23.27
N LEU A 63 12.01 30.13 -22.31
CA LEU A 63 12.08 30.64 -20.95
C LEU A 63 13.35 30.24 -20.18
N GLU A 64 14.08 29.27 -20.67
CA GLU A 64 15.31 28.72 -20.05
C GLU A 64 16.38 29.79 -19.79
N CYS A 65 16.45 30.84 -20.62
CA CYS A 65 17.38 31.96 -20.41
C CYS A 65 17.12 32.68 -19.10
N ALA A 66 15.86 32.73 -18.64
CA ALA A 66 15.45 33.44 -17.43
C ALA A 66 15.84 32.68 -16.14
N GLN A 67 16.40 31.48 -16.25
CA GLN A 67 16.96 30.76 -15.11
C GLN A 67 18.12 31.52 -14.44
N CYS A 68 18.95 32.21 -15.24
CA CYS A 68 20.17 32.88 -14.74
C CYS A 68 20.08 34.37 -14.68
N HIS A 69 19.24 35.02 -15.54
CA HIS A 69 19.06 36.47 -15.64
C HIS A 69 17.73 36.78 -16.33
N ASP A 70 17.26 38.02 -16.27
CA ASP A 70 16.07 38.43 -17.01
C ASP A 70 16.19 38.10 -18.50
N HIS A 71 15.08 37.62 -19.10
CA HIS A 71 15.12 37.22 -20.50
C HIS A 71 15.51 38.39 -21.41
N LYS A 72 16.45 38.15 -22.33
CA LYS A 72 17.06 39.24 -23.10
C LYS A 72 16.10 39.94 -24.08
N TYR A 73 15.16 39.17 -24.65
CA TYR A 73 14.30 39.63 -25.73
C TYR A 73 12.84 39.76 -25.33
N ASP A 74 12.38 38.87 -24.51
CA ASP A 74 10.99 38.79 -24.03
C ASP A 74 10.86 39.39 -22.63
N PRO A 75 9.71 39.97 -22.26
CA PRO A 75 9.52 40.66 -21.00
C PRO A 75 9.30 39.70 -19.81
N PHE A 76 10.20 38.76 -19.63
CA PHE A 76 10.20 37.82 -18.52
C PHE A 76 11.41 38.05 -17.62
N SER A 77 11.13 38.26 -16.34
CA SER A 77 12.16 38.39 -15.32
C SER A 77 12.61 36.99 -14.80
N GLN A 78 13.79 36.97 -14.21
CA GLN A 78 14.25 35.80 -13.46
C GLN A 78 13.27 35.47 -12.31
N GLU A 79 12.70 36.46 -11.66
CA GLU A 79 11.71 36.26 -10.59
C GLU A 79 10.49 35.49 -11.10
N GLU A 80 9.93 35.85 -12.25
CA GLU A 80 8.79 35.18 -12.87
C GLU A 80 9.13 33.71 -13.26
N TYR A 81 10.37 33.46 -13.69
CA TYR A 81 10.85 32.11 -13.92
C TYR A 81 10.78 31.28 -12.67
N TYR A 82 11.26 31.79 -11.53
CA TYR A 82 11.22 31.06 -10.27
C TYR A 82 9.83 30.98 -9.63
N GLN A 83 8.93 31.90 -9.94
CA GLN A 83 7.51 31.76 -9.62
C GLN A 83 6.89 30.59 -10.38
N LEU A 84 7.18 30.44 -11.67
CA LEU A 84 6.75 29.26 -12.45
C LEU A 84 7.41 27.97 -11.95
N PHE A 85 8.69 28.04 -11.58
CA PHE A 85 9.42 26.93 -10.97
C PHE A 85 8.70 26.40 -9.71
N ALA A 86 8.18 27.30 -8.88
CA ALA A 86 7.49 26.93 -7.64
C ALA A 86 6.26 26.05 -7.86
N TYR A 87 5.55 26.18 -8.97
CA TYR A 87 4.43 25.30 -9.30
C TYR A 87 4.87 23.86 -9.50
N PHE A 88 5.93 23.62 -10.27
CA PHE A 88 6.44 22.27 -10.54
C PHE A 88 7.27 21.70 -9.37
N ASN A 89 7.78 22.56 -8.50
CA ASN A 89 8.55 22.15 -7.32
C ASN A 89 7.72 21.45 -6.23
N GLN A 90 6.39 21.45 -6.36
CA GLN A 90 5.50 20.75 -5.45
C GLN A 90 5.32 19.26 -5.82
N ALA A 91 5.84 18.83 -6.97
CA ALA A 91 5.80 17.43 -7.36
C ALA A 91 6.70 16.58 -6.46
N SER A 92 6.21 15.40 -6.06
CA SER A 92 6.92 14.48 -5.16
C SER A 92 7.94 13.59 -5.87
N ASP A 93 8.73 14.17 -6.78
CA ASP A 93 9.77 13.42 -7.50
C ASP A 93 10.98 13.14 -6.62
N ARG A 94 11.59 11.99 -6.84
CA ARG A 94 12.77 11.56 -6.07
C ARG A 94 14.11 11.98 -6.68
N GLY A 95 14.12 12.55 -7.89
CA GLY A 95 15.30 12.95 -8.62
C GLY A 95 16.15 11.81 -9.18
N MET A 96 15.92 10.58 -8.77
CA MET A 96 16.55 9.39 -9.34
C MET A 96 15.49 8.32 -9.59
N GLN A 97 15.65 7.59 -10.68
CA GLN A 97 14.77 6.47 -11.01
C GLN A 97 15.45 5.13 -10.73
N THR A 98 14.63 4.12 -10.47
CA THR A 98 15.13 2.75 -10.39
C THR A 98 15.15 2.12 -11.78
N ARG A 99 16.08 1.17 -12.00
CA ARG A 99 16.13 0.38 -13.26
C ARG A 99 14.96 -0.57 -13.43
N ARG A 100 14.01 -0.61 -12.51
CA ARG A 100 12.92 -1.60 -12.45
C ARG A 100 11.55 -1.04 -12.82
N GLY A 101 11.48 -0.18 -13.81
CA GLY A 101 10.21 0.35 -14.31
C GLY A 101 9.96 1.80 -13.92
N ASN A 102 8.71 2.22 -13.98
CA ASN A 102 8.33 3.60 -13.70
C ASN A 102 8.26 3.88 -12.21
N GLU A 103 8.76 5.04 -11.79
CA GLU A 103 8.60 5.54 -10.43
C GLU A 103 7.16 6.02 -10.16
N PRO A 104 6.67 5.87 -8.93
CA PRO A 104 5.37 6.43 -8.53
C PRO A 104 5.31 7.96 -8.72
N PRO A 105 4.12 8.53 -8.97
CA PRO A 105 2.82 7.87 -9.10
C PRO A 105 2.63 7.11 -10.42
N ILE A 106 2.00 5.93 -10.37
CA ILE A 106 1.77 5.06 -11.53
C ILE A 106 0.27 4.89 -11.73
N VAL A 107 -0.18 5.02 -12.97
CA VAL A 107 -1.56 4.67 -13.38
C VAL A 107 -1.53 3.33 -14.09
N GLN A 108 -2.28 2.37 -13.58
CA GLN A 108 -2.47 1.09 -14.26
C GLN A 108 -3.60 1.22 -15.26
N VAL A 109 -3.24 1.22 -16.56
CA VAL A 109 -4.22 1.28 -17.64
C VAL A 109 -4.43 -0.14 -18.17
N PRO A 110 -5.62 -0.75 -18.01
CA PRO A 110 -5.90 -2.06 -18.55
C PRO A 110 -5.81 -2.04 -20.08
N ASN A 111 -5.11 -3.01 -20.66
CA ASN A 111 -5.16 -3.20 -22.08
C ASN A 111 -6.60 -3.54 -22.50
N LEU A 112 -7.13 -2.85 -23.51
CA LEU A 112 -8.49 -3.04 -24.01
C LEU A 112 -8.84 -4.52 -24.30
N LYS A 113 -7.87 -5.30 -24.81
CA LYS A 113 -8.02 -6.74 -25.03
C LYS A 113 -8.24 -7.54 -23.74
N ASN A 114 -7.77 -7.05 -22.62
CA ASN A 114 -7.84 -7.74 -21.33
C ASN A 114 -8.92 -7.14 -20.40
N GLN A 115 -9.58 -6.07 -20.80
CA GLN A 115 -10.57 -5.38 -19.97
C GLN A 115 -11.73 -6.31 -19.56
N ALA A 116 -12.25 -7.12 -20.48
CA ALA A 116 -13.28 -8.10 -20.19
C ALA A 116 -12.80 -9.18 -19.21
N LYS A 117 -11.57 -9.66 -19.35
CA LYS A 117 -10.96 -10.63 -18.44
C LYS A 117 -10.74 -10.03 -17.04
N LEU A 118 -10.32 -8.78 -16.97
CA LEU A 118 -10.14 -8.07 -15.72
C LEU A 118 -11.48 -7.89 -14.99
N SER A 119 -12.53 -7.48 -15.71
CA SER A 119 -13.87 -7.35 -15.14
C SER A 119 -14.37 -8.70 -14.61
N GLN A 120 -14.21 -9.78 -15.38
CA GLN A 120 -14.59 -11.13 -14.93
C GLN A 120 -13.79 -11.57 -13.70
N ALA A 121 -12.47 -11.33 -13.66
CA ALA A 121 -11.63 -11.68 -12.55
C ALA A 121 -12.00 -10.90 -11.28
N ASN A 122 -12.33 -9.62 -11.41
CA ASN A 122 -12.80 -8.81 -10.29
C ASN A 122 -14.13 -9.31 -9.73
N THR A 123 -15.07 -9.69 -10.60
CA THR A 123 -16.35 -10.28 -10.16
C THR A 123 -16.13 -11.59 -9.40
N GLN A 124 -15.24 -12.46 -9.89
CA GLN A 124 -14.90 -13.70 -9.21
C GLN A 124 -14.22 -13.44 -7.85
N LEU A 125 -13.32 -12.46 -7.81
CA LEU A 125 -12.65 -12.07 -6.56
C LEU A 125 -13.63 -11.61 -5.49
N GLU A 126 -14.60 -10.76 -5.85
CA GLU A 126 -15.63 -10.31 -4.91
C GLU A 126 -16.55 -11.46 -4.47
N GLY A 127 -16.87 -12.40 -5.37
CA GLY A 127 -17.57 -13.63 -5.01
C GLY A 127 -16.79 -14.43 -3.95
N HIS A 128 -15.52 -14.72 -4.19
CA HIS A 128 -14.68 -15.47 -3.25
C HIS A 128 -14.47 -14.75 -1.91
N LYS A 129 -14.39 -13.42 -1.91
CA LYS A 129 -14.34 -12.64 -0.66
C LYS A 129 -15.60 -12.85 0.18
N SER A 130 -16.78 -12.82 -0.48
CA SER A 130 -18.04 -13.08 0.17
C SER A 130 -18.13 -14.51 0.74
N ASP A 131 -17.67 -15.51 -0.03
CA ASP A 131 -17.64 -16.91 0.41
C ASP A 131 -16.73 -17.09 1.64
N VAL A 132 -15.55 -16.47 1.63
CA VAL A 132 -14.61 -16.50 2.76
C VAL A 132 -15.25 -15.88 4.01
N GLU A 133 -15.96 -14.77 3.88
CA GLU A 133 -16.61 -14.12 5.02
C GLU A 133 -17.77 -14.96 5.57
N GLN A 134 -18.56 -15.58 4.70
CA GLN A 134 -19.59 -16.52 5.11
C GLN A 134 -19.01 -17.73 5.85
N TYR A 135 -17.92 -18.30 5.32
CA TYR A 135 -17.24 -19.42 5.96
C TYR A 135 -16.66 -19.01 7.32
N ARG A 136 -16.08 -17.84 7.43
CA ARG A 136 -15.57 -17.31 8.69
C ARG A 136 -16.66 -17.16 9.74
N ASN A 137 -17.80 -16.58 9.37
CA ASN A 137 -18.93 -16.42 10.27
C ASN A 137 -19.48 -17.78 10.75
N SER A 138 -19.61 -18.75 9.84
CA SER A 138 -20.05 -20.11 10.22
C SER A 138 -19.03 -20.84 11.11
N ALA A 139 -17.74 -20.59 10.91
CA ALA A 139 -16.69 -21.16 11.75
C ALA A 139 -16.67 -20.52 13.15
N GLU A 140 -17.02 -19.24 13.27
CA GLU A 140 -17.14 -18.54 14.55
C GLU A 140 -18.28 -19.08 15.40
N ASP A 141 -19.43 -19.34 14.77
CA ASP A 141 -20.56 -20.00 15.44
C ASP A 141 -20.18 -21.42 15.94
N ALA A 142 -19.60 -22.22 15.09
CA ALA A 142 -19.12 -23.56 15.45
C ALA A 142 -18.05 -23.55 16.55
N TYR A 143 -17.19 -22.55 16.57
CA TYR A 143 -16.19 -22.36 17.61
C TYR A 143 -16.84 -22.00 18.96
N THR A 144 -17.85 -21.16 18.94
CA THR A 144 -18.60 -20.75 20.14
C THR A 144 -19.35 -21.95 20.74
N ASP A 145 -19.98 -22.77 19.89
CA ASP A 145 -20.65 -24.01 20.30
C ASP A 145 -19.64 -25.02 20.92
N TRP A 146 -18.48 -25.15 20.27
CA TRP A 146 -17.41 -26.00 20.78
C TRP A 146 -16.88 -25.51 22.14
N LEU A 147 -16.65 -24.22 22.33
CA LEU A 147 -16.25 -23.64 23.62
C LEU A 147 -17.24 -23.96 24.72
N THR A 148 -18.54 -23.78 24.45
CA THR A 148 -19.60 -24.07 25.41
C THR A 148 -19.58 -25.54 25.83
N MET A 149 -19.40 -26.44 24.86
CA MET A 149 -19.31 -27.88 25.12
C MET A 149 -18.07 -28.23 25.96
N VAL A 150 -16.91 -27.61 25.66
CA VAL A 150 -15.67 -27.85 26.40
C VAL A 150 -15.78 -27.30 27.83
N GLU A 151 -16.39 -26.14 28.02
CA GLU A 151 -16.64 -25.58 29.37
C GLU A 151 -17.56 -26.48 30.22
N GLU A 152 -18.58 -27.02 29.62
CA GLU A 152 -19.47 -28.00 30.34
C GLU A 152 -18.74 -29.28 30.69
N GLN A 153 -17.91 -29.82 29.79
CA GLN A 153 -17.08 -31.01 30.05
C GLN A 153 -16.06 -30.73 31.16
N ALA A 154 -15.46 -29.53 31.17
CA ALA A 154 -14.50 -29.14 32.21
C ALA A 154 -15.14 -29.06 33.58
N LYS A 155 -16.42 -28.64 33.70
CA LYS A 155 -17.19 -28.64 34.96
C LYS A 155 -17.41 -30.02 35.53
N GLN A 156 -17.43 -31.06 34.68
CA GLN A 156 -17.59 -32.46 35.12
C GLN A 156 -16.29 -33.07 35.68
N GLY A 157 -15.18 -32.33 35.60
CA GLY A 157 -13.87 -32.79 36.00
C GLY A 157 -13.28 -33.86 35.06
N PRO A 158 -11.99 -34.19 35.22
CA PRO A 158 -11.33 -35.16 34.37
C PRO A 158 -11.96 -36.55 34.57
N GLN A 159 -12.52 -37.09 33.51
CA GLN A 159 -12.99 -38.47 33.48
C GLN A 159 -11.80 -39.44 33.44
N LEU A 160 -11.55 -40.12 34.51
CA LEU A 160 -10.47 -41.09 34.54
C LEU A 160 -10.83 -42.30 33.71
N PRO A 161 -9.97 -42.76 32.76
CA PRO A 161 -10.20 -44.01 32.05
C PRO A 161 -10.30 -45.21 33.02
N ALA A 162 -11.20 -46.13 32.75
CA ALA A 162 -11.36 -47.32 33.54
C ALA A 162 -10.02 -48.06 33.65
N GLY A 163 -9.62 -48.41 34.88
CA GLY A 163 -8.38 -49.17 35.15
C GLY A 163 -7.17 -48.29 35.58
N ARG A 164 -7.29 -46.96 35.71
CA ARG A 164 -6.22 -46.16 36.31
C ARG A 164 -6.17 -46.35 37.84
N GLN A 165 -4.95 -46.53 38.35
CA GLN A 165 -4.73 -46.70 39.78
C GLN A 165 -4.49 -45.42 40.52
N PHE A 166 -4.10 -44.32 39.84
CA PHE A 166 -3.88 -43.01 40.44
C PHE A 166 -4.08 -41.89 39.43
N PHE A 167 -4.41 -40.70 39.91
CA PHE A 167 -4.54 -39.46 39.18
C PHE A 167 -3.75 -38.35 39.92
N ILE A 168 -3.04 -37.53 39.18
CA ILE A 168 -2.31 -36.36 39.71
C ILE A 168 -2.97 -35.12 39.16
N ASP A 169 -3.54 -34.30 40.05
CA ASP A 169 -4.07 -33.01 39.71
C ASP A 169 -2.99 -31.93 39.94
N PHE A 170 -2.60 -31.24 38.88
CA PHE A 170 -1.62 -30.20 38.95
C PHE A 170 -2.24 -28.77 39.10
N THR A 171 -3.56 -28.69 39.33
CA THR A 171 -4.26 -27.40 39.46
C THR A 171 -4.14 -26.79 40.85
N GLU A 172 -3.76 -27.57 41.86
CA GLU A 172 -3.53 -27.07 43.21
C GLU A 172 -2.04 -26.91 43.53
N GLN A 173 -1.69 -25.82 44.22
CA GLN A 173 -0.30 -25.52 44.57
C GLN A 173 0.32 -26.50 45.60
N GLU A 174 -0.50 -27.31 46.27
CA GLU A 174 -0.08 -28.39 47.15
C GLU A 174 -0.64 -29.68 46.60
N GLY A 175 0.23 -30.46 45.94
CA GLY A 175 -0.15 -31.70 45.29
C GLY A 175 -0.69 -32.74 46.23
N THR A 176 -2.01 -32.90 46.26
CA THR A 176 -2.66 -34.02 46.94
C THR A 176 -2.91 -35.14 45.89
N PHE A 177 -2.28 -36.28 46.08
CA PHE A 177 -2.53 -37.44 45.24
C PHE A 177 -3.76 -38.18 45.78
N VAL A 178 -4.77 -38.37 44.95
CA VAL A 178 -5.95 -39.14 45.28
C VAL A 178 -5.90 -40.49 44.57
N ALA A 179 -5.83 -41.55 45.31
CA ALA A 179 -5.97 -42.89 44.73
C ALA A 179 -7.41 -43.19 44.28
N ALA A 180 -7.61 -44.06 43.32
CA ALA A 180 -8.91 -44.38 42.72
C ALA A 180 -9.99 -44.85 43.75
N ASN A 181 -9.60 -45.13 44.98
CA ASN A 181 -10.46 -45.53 46.10
C ASN A 181 -10.68 -44.41 47.14
N ASN A 182 -10.39 -43.17 46.78
CA ASN A 182 -10.55 -41.98 47.63
C ASN A 182 -9.71 -41.97 48.90
N GLN A 183 -8.66 -42.76 48.99
CA GLN A 183 -7.70 -42.71 50.06
C GLN A 183 -6.48 -41.87 49.72
N PRO A 184 -6.00 -41.00 50.60
CA PRO A 184 -4.80 -40.20 50.36
C PRO A 184 -3.59 -41.13 50.24
N ALA A 185 -2.89 -41.05 49.08
CA ALA A 185 -1.63 -41.74 48.92
C ALA A 185 -0.49 -40.89 49.46
N SER A 186 0.19 -41.34 50.49
CA SER A 186 1.43 -40.71 50.95
C SER A 186 2.57 -41.13 50.03
N ILE A 187 3.18 -40.18 49.34
CA ILE A 187 4.47 -40.41 48.69
C ILE A 187 5.57 -40.17 49.70
N GLY A 188 6.41 -41.17 49.86
CA GLY A 188 7.64 -41.04 50.64
C GLY A 188 8.53 -39.99 49.96
N ASN A 189 9.17 -39.15 50.76
CA ASN A 189 10.11 -38.10 50.31
C ASN A 189 11.16 -38.73 49.40
N PHE A 190 11.27 -38.18 48.21
CA PHE A 190 12.44 -38.32 47.34
C PHE A 190 13.48 -37.30 47.70
#